data_d89bbecfd1aef97869945152812a307e
#
_entry.id   d89bbecfd1aef97869945152812a307e
#
_cell.length_a   1.000
_cell.length_b   1.000
_cell.length_c   1.000
_cell.angle_alpha   90.00
_cell.angle_beta   90.00
_cell.angle_gamma   90.00
#
_symmetry.space_group_name_H-M   'P 1'
#
loop_
_entity.id
_entity.type
_entity.pdbx_description
1 polymer ?
#
loop_
_entity_poly.entity_id
_entity_poly.type
_entity_poly.pdbx_seq_one_letter_code
_entity_poly.pdbx_strand_id
1 'polypeptide(L)'
;MTTPIIDVCVEAGLKAEQDLLAAVCAGDANHGLLFWRPRDHALVMPRRLSRLARFTEASEALADMGWPVLLRESGGEPVPQSPATVNVALVYVQPKADPDRDRIENAYLRLCQPMLDVLSELGGFASLGEVEGAFCDGRFNVNLDSRKMVGTAQRWRQSQGGQRPVVLAHGAMLLENERVDMVNAVNRFNQMCDLPQRCHAGSHIALHESFAAPDFLERLAERYACVFAQL
;
A
#
# COMPACT_ATOMS: atom_id res chain seq x y z
N MET A 1 17.13 5.55 -14.87
CA MET A 1 16.52 6.82 -14.37
C MET A 1 15.92 6.51 -13.02
N THR A 2 16.36 7.17 -11.97
CA THR A 2 15.79 7.01 -10.63
C THR A 2 14.39 7.60 -10.60
N THR A 3 13.39 6.81 -10.22
CA THR A 3 12.02 7.31 -10.00
C THR A 3 12.05 8.18 -8.74
N PRO A 4 11.77 9.49 -8.81
CA PRO A 4 11.83 10.35 -7.64
C PRO A 4 10.72 9.98 -6.65
N ILE A 5 11.05 10.04 -5.36
CA ILE A 5 10.05 9.96 -4.29
C ILE A 5 9.46 11.36 -4.13
N ILE A 6 8.14 11.48 -4.16
CA ILE A 6 7.47 12.74 -3.88
C ILE A 6 7.02 12.80 -2.42
N ASP A 7 7.42 13.87 -1.71
CA ASP A 7 6.97 14.14 -0.35
C ASP A 7 5.72 15.04 -0.39
N VAL A 8 4.57 14.50 -0.03
CA VAL A 8 3.25 15.16 -0.16
C VAL A 8 2.37 14.85 1.05
N CYS A 9 1.24 15.57 1.24
CA CYS A 9 0.24 15.12 2.20
C CYS A 9 -0.44 13.83 1.72
N VAL A 10 -1.02 13.06 2.63
CA VAL A 10 -1.67 11.76 2.32
C VAL A 10 -2.74 11.91 1.24
N GLU A 11 -3.56 12.95 1.32
CA GLU A 11 -4.62 13.22 0.33
C GLU A 11 -4.04 13.42 -1.08
N ALA A 12 -2.96 14.21 -1.20
CA ALA A 12 -2.29 14.45 -2.48
C ALA A 12 -1.61 13.18 -3.03
N GLY A 13 -1.05 12.34 -2.16
CA GLY A 13 -0.48 11.04 -2.54
C GLY A 13 -1.54 10.09 -3.09
N LEU A 14 -2.67 9.95 -2.40
CA LEU A 14 -3.81 9.15 -2.89
C LEU A 14 -4.36 9.69 -4.21
N LYS A 15 -4.41 11.02 -4.37
CA LYS A 15 -4.82 11.63 -5.63
C LYS A 15 -3.83 11.32 -6.74
N ALA A 16 -2.53 11.40 -6.51
CA ALA A 16 -1.49 11.10 -7.50
C ALA A 16 -1.59 9.65 -8.01
N GLU A 17 -1.90 8.68 -7.13
CA GLU A 17 -2.18 7.29 -7.53
C GLU A 17 -3.40 7.20 -8.47
N GLN A 18 -4.48 7.95 -8.18
CA GLN A 18 -5.68 7.96 -9.01
C GLN A 18 -5.44 8.67 -10.35
N ASP A 19 -4.65 9.75 -10.37
CA ASP A 19 -4.29 10.46 -11.59
C ASP A 19 -3.43 9.56 -12.50
N LEU A 20 -2.48 8.81 -11.93
CA LEU A 20 -1.67 7.83 -12.65
C LEU A 20 -2.56 6.71 -13.25
N LEU A 21 -3.49 6.18 -12.46
CA LEU A 21 -4.46 5.19 -12.94
C LEU A 21 -5.31 5.75 -14.09
N ALA A 22 -5.77 7.00 -13.97
CA ALA A 22 -6.58 7.66 -14.99
C ALA A 22 -5.78 7.85 -16.29
N ALA A 23 -4.52 8.28 -16.22
CA ALA A 23 -3.65 8.47 -17.39
C ALA A 23 -3.42 7.15 -18.15
N VAL A 24 -3.16 6.04 -17.44
CA VAL A 24 -3.02 4.74 -18.09
C VAL A 24 -4.35 4.24 -18.66
N CYS A 25 -5.48 4.47 -17.99
CA CYS A 25 -6.80 4.13 -18.51
C CYS A 25 -7.16 4.93 -19.78
N ALA A 26 -6.71 6.18 -19.87
CA ALA A 26 -6.91 7.04 -21.05
C ALA A 26 -6.01 6.66 -22.24
N GLY A 27 -4.93 5.92 -21.99
CA GLY A 27 -3.93 5.56 -22.98
C GLY A 27 -2.81 6.61 -23.14
N ASP A 28 -2.74 7.59 -22.23
CA ASP A 28 -1.67 8.60 -22.20
C ASP A 28 -0.31 7.99 -21.81
N ALA A 29 -0.35 6.84 -21.10
CA ALA A 29 0.80 6.02 -20.75
C ALA A 29 0.42 4.53 -20.78
N ASN A 30 1.39 3.66 -21.06
CA ASN A 30 1.17 2.21 -21.02
C ASN A 30 1.28 1.63 -19.59
N HIS A 31 2.09 2.27 -18.75
CA HIS A 31 2.32 1.92 -17.35
C HIS A 31 2.88 3.12 -16.60
N GLY A 32 2.93 3.00 -15.27
CA GLY A 32 3.56 4.00 -14.41
C GLY A 32 3.94 3.45 -13.05
N LEU A 33 5.00 4.04 -12.47
CA LEU A 33 5.50 3.77 -11.14
C LEU A 33 5.53 5.09 -10.38
N LEU A 34 4.99 5.08 -9.17
CA LEU A 34 5.00 6.23 -8.28
C LEU A 34 5.47 5.78 -6.89
N PHE A 35 6.47 6.49 -6.34
CA PHE A 35 6.78 6.44 -4.91
C PHE A 35 6.38 7.76 -4.28
N TRP A 36 5.70 7.69 -3.12
CA TRP A 36 5.37 8.88 -2.36
C TRP A 36 5.46 8.64 -0.86
N ARG A 37 5.89 9.67 -0.14
CA ARG A 37 6.01 9.69 1.31
C ARG A 37 5.05 10.71 1.88
N PRO A 38 4.22 10.34 2.87
CA PRO A 38 3.41 11.29 3.61
C PRO A 38 4.25 12.32 4.37
N ARG A 39 3.76 13.56 4.41
CA ARG A 39 4.29 14.61 5.31
C ARG A 39 3.45 14.77 6.57
N ASP A 40 2.29 14.13 6.61
CA ASP A 40 1.27 14.20 7.63
C ASP A 40 0.79 12.81 8.02
N HIS A 41 -0.10 12.74 9.01
CA HIS A 41 -0.73 11.50 9.44
C HIS A 41 -2.14 11.43 8.89
N ALA A 42 -2.61 10.23 8.55
CA ALA A 42 -3.99 9.93 8.26
C ALA A 42 -4.30 8.44 8.44
N LEU A 43 -5.54 8.12 8.77
CA LEU A 43 -6.04 6.75 8.71
C LEU A 43 -6.79 6.54 7.39
N VAL A 44 -6.14 5.85 6.44
CA VAL A 44 -6.69 5.62 5.10
C VAL A 44 -7.48 4.32 5.07
N MET A 45 -8.73 4.35 4.59
CA MET A 45 -9.59 3.18 4.58
C MET A 45 -10.49 3.10 3.34
N PRO A 46 -11.00 1.89 3.00
CA PRO A 46 -11.94 1.73 1.90
C PRO A 46 -13.26 2.48 2.13
N ARG A 47 -13.84 3.04 1.05
CA ARG A 47 -15.14 3.75 1.12
C ARG A 47 -16.26 2.94 1.77
N ARG A 48 -16.24 1.60 1.69
CA ARG A 48 -17.28 0.77 2.33
C ARG A 48 -17.41 1.02 3.83
N LEU A 49 -16.29 1.36 4.52
CA LEU A 49 -16.28 1.62 5.96
C LEU A 49 -16.97 2.94 6.35
N SER A 50 -17.13 3.89 5.43
CA SER A 50 -17.89 5.12 5.70
C SER A 50 -19.39 4.90 5.91
N ARG A 51 -19.89 3.66 5.69
CA ARG A 51 -21.28 3.28 5.90
C ARG A 51 -21.54 2.72 7.31
N LEU A 52 -20.49 2.57 8.13
CA LEU A 52 -20.64 2.13 9.53
C LEU A 52 -21.43 3.17 10.34
N ALA A 53 -22.31 2.72 11.21
CA ALA A 53 -23.24 3.59 11.94
C ALA A 53 -22.53 4.70 12.76
N ARG A 54 -21.34 4.41 13.31
CA ARG A 54 -20.55 5.35 14.13
C ARG A 54 -19.35 5.94 13.40
N PHE A 55 -19.33 5.88 12.06
CA PHE A 55 -18.19 6.34 11.26
C PHE A 55 -17.87 7.83 11.48
N THR A 56 -18.90 8.70 11.48
CA THR A 56 -18.68 10.14 11.65
C THR A 56 -18.05 10.46 13.01
N GLU A 57 -18.62 9.93 14.10
CA GLU A 57 -18.09 10.08 15.44
C GLU A 57 -16.65 9.55 15.56
N ALA A 58 -16.37 8.37 14.99
CA ALA A 58 -15.04 7.79 14.99
C ALA A 58 -14.04 8.65 14.18
N SER A 59 -14.47 9.21 13.06
CA SER A 59 -13.62 10.07 12.22
C SER A 59 -13.26 11.39 12.91
N GLU A 60 -14.21 12.01 13.62
CA GLU A 60 -13.98 13.22 14.41
C GLU A 60 -12.98 12.94 15.55
N ALA A 61 -13.19 11.86 16.32
CA ALA A 61 -12.30 11.49 17.40
C ALA A 61 -10.87 11.17 16.91
N LEU A 62 -10.72 10.58 15.73
CA LEU A 62 -9.41 10.32 15.11
C LEU A 62 -8.75 11.61 14.62
N ALA A 63 -9.51 12.55 14.06
CA ALA A 63 -8.99 13.85 13.67
C ALA A 63 -8.44 14.62 14.88
N ASP A 64 -9.14 14.58 16.04
CA ASP A 64 -8.67 15.16 17.30
C ASP A 64 -7.38 14.51 17.84
N MET A 65 -7.15 13.23 17.49
CA MET A 65 -5.91 12.52 17.79
C MET A 65 -4.79 12.80 16.77
N GLY A 66 -5.01 13.62 15.74
CA GLY A 66 -4.06 13.89 14.68
C GLY A 66 -4.02 12.85 13.54
N TRP A 67 -5.03 11.96 13.47
CA TRP A 67 -5.19 10.91 12.46
C TRP A 67 -6.48 11.09 11.65
N PRO A 68 -6.62 12.18 10.86
CA PRO A 68 -7.83 12.37 10.05
C PRO A 68 -8.09 11.18 9.14
N VAL A 69 -9.37 10.83 8.96
CA VAL A 69 -9.78 9.69 8.13
C VAL A 69 -9.87 10.11 6.67
N LEU A 70 -9.20 9.38 5.78
CA LEU A 70 -9.26 9.54 4.34
C LEU A 70 -9.77 8.25 3.68
N LEU A 71 -10.52 8.40 2.58
CA LEU A 71 -11.14 7.28 1.88
C LEU A 71 -10.39 6.96 0.59
N ARG A 72 -10.11 5.64 0.38
CA ARG A 72 -9.53 5.13 -0.87
C ARG A 72 -10.51 4.25 -1.65
N GLU A 73 -10.26 4.10 -2.93
CA GLU A 73 -11.09 3.30 -3.84
C GLU A 73 -10.69 1.81 -3.90
N SER A 74 -9.49 1.44 -3.42
CA SER A 74 -9.04 0.05 -3.30
C SER A 74 -9.64 -0.62 -2.07
N GLY A 75 -9.60 -1.95 -2.03
CA GLY A 75 -10.14 -2.77 -0.94
C GLY A 75 -9.26 -2.80 0.32
N GLY A 76 -9.56 -3.74 1.21
CA GLY A 76 -8.82 -3.98 2.47
C GLY A 76 -9.48 -3.38 3.69
N GLU A 77 -8.70 -3.08 4.73
CA GLU A 77 -9.07 -2.55 6.04
C GLU A 77 -8.36 -1.19 6.28
N PRO A 78 -8.56 -0.51 7.43
CA PRO A 78 -7.82 0.71 7.74
C PRO A 78 -6.31 0.52 7.72
N VAL A 79 -5.60 1.47 7.11
CA VAL A 79 -4.14 1.53 7.02
C VAL A 79 -3.68 2.90 7.48
N PRO A 80 -2.90 3.01 8.56
CA PRO A 80 -2.31 4.26 8.97
C PRO A 80 -1.21 4.70 8.01
N GLN A 81 -1.14 5.99 7.73
CA GLN A 81 -0.15 6.65 6.90
C GLN A 81 0.54 7.73 7.71
N SER A 82 1.86 7.80 7.65
CA SER A 82 2.66 8.80 8.36
C SER A 82 4.00 9.01 7.64
N PRO A 83 4.82 10.00 8.05
CA PRO A 83 6.19 10.16 7.53
C PRO A 83 7.08 8.92 7.66
N ALA A 84 6.73 7.98 8.55
CA ALA A 84 7.42 6.70 8.71
C ALA A 84 7.14 5.70 7.57
N THR A 85 6.17 5.98 6.70
CA THR A 85 5.80 5.11 5.57
C THR A 85 6.28 5.65 4.23
N VAL A 86 6.51 4.74 3.27
CA VAL A 86 6.59 5.08 1.84
C VAL A 86 5.61 4.20 1.08
N ASN A 87 4.86 4.83 0.21
CA ASN A 87 3.91 4.15 -0.66
C ASN A 87 4.53 3.91 -2.04
N VAL A 88 4.22 2.76 -2.63
CA VAL A 88 4.51 2.43 -4.01
C VAL A 88 3.23 2.13 -4.75
N ALA A 89 3.06 2.71 -5.93
CA ALA A 89 1.95 2.44 -6.82
C ALA A 89 2.49 2.00 -8.19
N LEU A 90 2.09 0.79 -8.59
CA LEU A 90 2.38 0.18 -9.87
C LEU A 90 1.09 0.17 -10.69
N VAL A 91 1.08 0.88 -11.83
CA VAL A 91 -0.09 0.96 -12.71
C VAL A 91 0.29 0.44 -14.09
N TYR A 92 -0.53 -0.46 -14.66
CA TYR A 92 -0.30 -0.99 -16.00
C TYR A 92 -1.56 -1.61 -16.61
N VAL A 93 -1.58 -1.73 -17.94
CA VAL A 93 -2.61 -2.48 -18.68
C VAL A 93 -2.34 -3.96 -18.51
N GLN A 94 -3.37 -4.76 -18.19
CA GLN A 94 -3.22 -6.22 -18.06
C GLN A 94 -2.52 -6.81 -19.31
N PRO A 95 -1.41 -7.58 -19.17
CA PRO A 95 -0.75 -8.22 -20.28
C PRO A 95 -1.66 -9.21 -21.01
N LYS A 96 -1.49 -9.36 -22.33
CA LYS A 96 -2.26 -10.34 -23.11
C LYS A 96 -2.01 -11.79 -22.69
N ALA A 97 -0.82 -12.05 -22.20
CA ALA A 97 -0.40 -13.37 -21.74
C ALA A 97 -0.99 -13.77 -20.39
N ASP A 98 -1.52 -12.80 -19.61
CA ASP A 98 -2.11 -13.09 -18.31
C ASP A 98 -3.55 -13.65 -18.46
N PRO A 99 -3.80 -14.89 -18.00
CA PRO A 99 -5.15 -15.40 -17.93
C PRO A 99 -6.01 -14.54 -16.97
N ASP A 100 -7.27 -14.30 -17.34
CA ASP A 100 -8.17 -13.50 -16.50
C ASP A 100 -8.37 -14.08 -15.08
N ARG A 101 -8.32 -15.40 -14.95
CA ARG A 101 -8.43 -16.10 -13.67
C ARG A 101 -7.29 -15.79 -12.70
N ASP A 102 -6.08 -15.52 -13.22
CA ASP A 102 -4.85 -15.36 -12.42
C ASP A 102 -4.46 -13.88 -12.27
N ARG A 103 -5.18 -12.95 -12.93
CA ARG A 103 -4.83 -11.52 -13.02
C ARG A 103 -4.65 -10.85 -11.67
N ILE A 104 -5.49 -11.21 -10.67
CA ILE A 104 -5.44 -10.64 -9.32
C ILE A 104 -4.15 -11.07 -8.62
N GLU A 105 -3.85 -12.36 -8.66
CA GLU A 105 -2.62 -12.91 -8.06
C GLU A 105 -1.37 -12.38 -8.76
N ASN A 106 -1.35 -12.39 -10.10
CA ASN A 106 -0.25 -11.86 -10.89
C ASN A 106 0.04 -10.38 -10.59
N ALA A 107 -1.01 -9.57 -10.36
CA ALA A 107 -0.82 -8.17 -10.02
C ALA A 107 -0.17 -8.00 -8.63
N TYR A 108 -0.56 -8.80 -7.65
CA TYR A 108 0.10 -8.79 -6.34
C TYR A 108 1.55 -9.30 -6.44
N LEU A 109 1.80 -10.37 -7.17
CA LEU A 109 3.16 -10.90 -7.33
C LEU A 109 4.09 -9.89 -8.02
N ARG A 110 3.62 -9.18 -9.06
CA ARG A 110 4.40 -8.11 -9.71
C ARG A 110 4.72 -6.95 -8.77
N LEU A 111 3.81 -6.64 -7.85
CA LEU A 111 4.06 -5.62 -6.83
C LEU A 111 5.03 -6.13 -5.75
N CYS A 112 4.84 -7.35 -5.26
CA CYS A 112 5.53 -7.85 -4.06
C CYS A 112 6.89 -8.47 -4.36
N GLN A 113 7.06 -9.17 -5.49
CA GLN A 113 8.30 -9.89 -5.78
C GLN A 113 9.54 -9.00 -5.76
N PRO A 114 9.55 -7.78 -6.36
CA PRO A 114 10.66 -6.85 -6.23
C PRO A 114 11.04 -6.52 -4.80
N MET A 115 10.04 -6.39 -3.91
CA MET A 115 10.28 -6.12 -2.48
C MET A 115 10.92 -7.33 -1.79
N LEU A 116 10.40 -8.54 -2.06
CA LEU A 116 10.96 -9.78 -1.50
C LEU A 116 12.41 -9.96 -1.94
N ASP A 117 12.72 -9.71 -3.22
CA ASP A 117 14.06 -9.87 -3.78
C ASP A 117 15.05 -8.91 -3.09
N VAL A 118 14.71 -7.61 -2.99
CA VAL A 118 15.58 -6.61 -2.34
C VAL A 118 15.77 -6.91 -0.85
N LEU A 119 14.71 -7.31 -0.12
CA LEU A 119 14.81 -7.68 1.29
C LEU A 119 15.69 -8.91 1.49
N SER A 120 15.57 -9.92 0.61
CA SER A 120 16.39 -11.14 0.65
C SER A 120 17.86 -10.83 0.36
N GLU A 121 18.16 -9.92 -0.58
CA GLU A 121 19.51 -9.44 -0.88
C GLU A 121 20.16 -8.69 0.29
N LEU A 122 19.35 -8.04 1.14
CA LEU A 122 19.79 -7.44 2.40
C LEU A 122 20.04 -8.47 3.51
N GLY A 123 19.71 -9.73 3.27
CA GLY A 123 19.87 -10.82 4.24
C GLY A 123 18.66 -11.05 5.14
N GLY A 124 17.51 -10.41 4.84
CA GLY A 124 16.26 -10.60 5.59
C GLY A 124 15.50 -11.85 5.16
N PHE A 125 14.78 -12.45 6.11
CA PHE A 125 13.82 -13.50 5.80
C PHE A 125 12.50 -12.85 5.35
N ALA A 126 12.36 -12.67 4.02
CA ALA A 126 11.19 -12.06 3.41
C ALA A 126 10.18 -13.11 2.93
N SER A 127 8.88 -12.90 3.16
CA SER A 127 7.81 -13.81 2.77
C SER A 127 6.51 -13.07 2.47
N LEU A 128 5.57 -13.74 1.78
CA LEU A 128 4.19 -13.29 1.67
C LEU A 128 3.32 -14.05 2.67
N GLY A 129 2.28 -13.40 3.18
CA GLY A 129 1.29 -14.07 4.02
C GLY A 129 0.62 -13.17 5.04
N GLU A 130 -0.36 -13.75 5.69
CA GLU A 130 -1.08 -13.13 6.80
C GLU A 130 -0.21 -13.13 8.07
N VAL A 131 -0.39 -12.09 8.91
CA VAL A 131 0.28 -11.96 10.20
C VAL A 131 -0.77 -11.62 11.25
N GLU A 132 -1.01 -12.53 12.17
CA GLU A 132 -2.00 -12.34 13.22
C GLU A 132 -1.74 -11.03 14.01
N GLY A 133 -2.80 -10.23 14.19
CA GLY A 133 -2.72 -8.94 14.86
C GLY A 133 -2.15 -7.80 14.01
N ALA A 134 -1.86 -8.01 12.73
CA ALA A 134 -1.52 -6.92 11.84
C ALA A 134 -2.78 -6.14 11.39
N PHE A 135 -2.65 -4.82 11.20
CA PHE A 135 -3.72 -4.06 10.56
C PHE A 135 -3.80 -4.37 9.06
N CYS A 136 -5.01 -4.36 8.50
CA CYS A 136 -5.26 -4.67 7.09
C CYS A 136 -4.53 -5.95 6.66
N ASP A 137 -4.76 -7.05 7.39
CA ASP A 137 -4.08 -8.30 7.15
C ASP A 137 -4.57 -8.99 5.86
N GLY A 138 -3.67 -9.73 5.17
CA GLY A 138 -3.99 -10.39 3.92
C GLY A 138 -2.85 -11.21 3.33
N ARG A 139 -3.20 -12.15 2.43
CA ARG A 139 -2.30 -13.12 1.79
C ARG A 139 -1.07 -12.51 1.12
N PHE A 140 -1.13 -11.26 0.69
CA PHE A 140 -0.08 -10.57 -0.06
C PHE A 140 0.57 -9.44 0.74
N ASN A 141 0.55 -9.51 2.08
CA ASN A 141 1.46 -8.70 2.87
C ASN A 141 2.90 -9.12 2.58
N VAL A 142 3.81 -8.16 2.48
CA VAL A 142 5.24 -8.46 2.50
C VAL A 142 5.70 -8.42 3.95
N ASN A 143 6.20 -9.55 4.40
CA ASN A 143 6.67 -9.75 5.76
C ASN A 143 8.19 -9.81 5.78
N LEU A 144 8.78 -9.29 6.85
CA LEU A 144 10.18 -9.40 7.19
C LEU A 144 10.28 -10.04 8.57
N ASP A 145 11.01 -11.14 8.70
CA ASP A 145 11.17 -11.89 9.93
C ASP A 145 9.82 -12.21 10.62
N SER A 146 8.86 -12.71 9.82
CA SER A 146 7.50 -13.10 10.24
C SER A 146 6.65 -11.94 10.79
N ARG A 147 7.03 -10.68 10.58
CA ARG A 147 6.27 -9.47 10.93
C ARG A 147 5.94 -8.68 9.68
N LYS A 148 4.76 -8.09 9.64
CA LYS A 148 4.30 -7.30 8.50
C LYS A 148 5.10 -6.01 8.35
N MET A 149 5.75 -5.84 7.18
CA MET A 149 6.41 -4.60 6.77
C MET A 149 5.59 -3.81 5.75
N VAL A 150 4.91 -4.52 4.82
CA VAL A 150 4.14 -3.87 3.75
C VAL A 150 2.71 -4.40 3.70
N GLY A 151 1.75 -3.51 3.71
CA GLY A 151 0.36 -3.81 3.38
C GLY A 151 0.08 -3.50 1.92
N THR A 152 -0.67 -4.36 1.22
CA THR A 152 -0.94 -4.23 -0.21
C THR A 152 -2.42 -4.21 -0.53
N ALA A 153 -2.79 -3.54 -1.62
CA ALA A 153 -4.13 -3.55 -2.19
C ALA A 153 -4.07 -3.33 -3.70
N GLN A 154 -5.20 -3.55 -4.38
CA GLN A 154 -5.31 -3.29 -5.80
C GLN A 154 -6.68 -2.76 -6.19
N ARG A 155 -6.73 -2.04 -7.33
CA ARG A 155 -7.92 -1.50 -7.97
C ARG A 155 -7.87 -1.76 -9.46
N TRP A 156 -8.95 -2.30 -10.01
CA TRP A 156 -9.10 -2.55 -11.44
C TRP A 156 -10.07 -1.56 -12.07
N ARG A 157 -9.73 -1.07 -13.26
CA ARG A 157 -10.58 -0.22 -14.09
C ARG A 157 -10.51 -0.65 -15.54
N GLN A 158 -11.58 -0.42 -16.31
CA GLN A 158 -11.54 -0.58 -17.76
C GLN A 158 -10.75 0.56 -18.42
N SER A 159 -9.94 0.21 -19.43
CA SER A 159 -9.31 1.21 -20.28
C SER A 159 -10.35 1.89 -21.19
N GLN A 160 -10.08 3.10 -21.63
CA GLN A 160 -10.85 3.74 -22.68
C GLN A 160 -10.70 2.93 -23.97
N GLY A 161 -11.84 2.58 -24.62
CA GLY A 161 -11.84 1.65 -25.75
C GLY A 161 -12.03 0.16 -25.40
N GLY A 162 -12.09 -0.19 -24.09
CA GLY A 162 -12.65 -1.47 -23.61
C GLY A 162 -11.84 -2.74 -23.86
N GLN A 163 -10.61 -2.65 -24.37
CA GLN A 163 -9.87 -3.85 -24.79
C GLN A 163 -9.32 -4.68 -23.63
N ARG A 164 -8.73 -4.05 -22.60
CA ARG A 164 -8.15 -4.72 -21.45
C ARG A 164 -8.23 -3.85 -20.21
N PRO A 165 -8.43 -4.44 -19.02
CA PRO A 165 -8.45 -3.69 -17.79
C PRO A 165 -7.06 -3.17 -17.42
N VAL A 166 -7.05 -2.07 -16.67
CA VAL A 166 -5.87 -1.47 -16.04
C VAL A 166 -5.92 -1.76 -14.57
N VAL A 167 -4.79 -2.11 -13.99
CA VAL A 167 -4.63 -2.30 -12.55
C VAL A 167 -3.78 -1.19 -11.95
N LEU A 168 -4.22 -0.70 -10.80
CA LEU A 168 -3.39 -0.05 -9.80
C LEU A 168 -3.14 -1.09 -8.71
N ALA A 169 -1.91 -1.57 -8.59
CA ALA A 169 -1.44 -2.38 -7.47
C ALA A 169 -0.54 -1.49 -6.60
N HIS A 170 -0.86 -1.36 -5.32
CA HIS A 170 -0.12 -0.45 -4.45
C HIS A 170 0.15 -1.05 -3.07
N GLY A 171 1.21 -0.56 -2.42
CA GLY A 171 1.64 -0.98 -1.11
C GLY A 171 2.10 0.20 -0.25
N ALA A 172 1.82 0.10 1.05
CA ALA A 172 2.34 0.99 2.07
C ALA A 172 3.43 0.26 2.86
N MET A 173 4.66 0.73 2.76
CA MET A 173 5.86 0.16 3.39
C MET A 173 6.21 0.92 4.66
N LEU A 174 6.42 0.23 5.77
CA LEU A 174 6.90 0.83 7.01
C LEU A 174 8.43 0.89 6.99
N LEU A 175 8.99 2.09 6.85
CA LEU A 175 10.44 2.29 6.83
C LEU A 175 10.99 2.65 8.21
N GLU A 176 10.30 3.53 8.94
CA GLU A 176 10.64 3.96 10.29
C GLU A 176 9.67 3.40 11.32
N ASN A 177 10.09 3.29 12.57
CA ASN A 177 9.25 2.73 13.62
C ASN A 177 8.31 3.76 14.25
N GLU A 178 7.05 3.73 13.84
CA GLU A 178 5.95 4.49 14.43
C GLU A 178 4.73 3.59 14.74
N ARG A 179 4.95 2.28 14.77
CA ARG A 179 3.90 1.27 14.82
C ARG A 179 2.98 1.33 16.02
N VAL A 180 3.43 1.87 17.16
CA VAL A 180 2.57 1.99 18.37
C VAL A 180 1.44 2.98 18.11
N ASP A 181 1.75 4.17 17.61
CA ASP A 181 0.75 5.20 17.32
C ASP A 181 -0.15 4.80 16.16
N MET A 182 0.41 4.17 15.13
CA MET A 182 -0.35 3.58 14.01
C MET A 182 -1.37 2.55 14.48
N VAL A 183 -0.97 1.61 15.33
CA VAL A 183 -1.86 0.56 15.87
C VAL A 183 -2.92 1.18 16.79
N ASN A 184 -2.57 2.19 17.59
CA ASN A 184 -3.51 2.91 18.45
C ASN A 184 -4.61 3.58 17.62
N ALA A 185 -4.26 4.24 16.49
CA ALA A 185 -5.24 4.85 15.59
C ALA A 185 -6.21 3.81 15.00
N VAL A 186 -5.70 2.68 14.49
CA VAL A 186 -6.53 1.59 13.96
C VAL A 186 -7.44 1.00 15.03
N ASN A 187 -6.90 0.68 16.20
CA ASN A 187 -7.65 0.08 17.30
C ASN A 187 -8.73 1.05 17.84
N ARG A 188 -8.44 2.36 17.87
CA ARG A 188 -9.41 3.38 18.26
C ARG A 188 -10.59 3.41 17.29
N PHE A 189 -10.34 3.42 15.97
CA PHE A 189 -11.38 3.34 14.95
C PHE A 189 -12.22 2.07 15.12
N ASN A 190 -11.55 0.91 15.20
CA ASN A 190 -12.22 -0.38 15.32
C ASN A 190 -13.09 -0.44 16.58
N GLN A 191 -12.60 0.06 17.72
CA GLN A 191 -13.36 0.11 18.98
C GLN A 191 -14.61 0.98 18.86
N MET A 192 -14.48 2.18 18.27
CA MET A 192 -15.60 3.11 18.13
C MET A 192 -16.67 2.63 17.15
N CYS A 193 -16.26 1.87 16.15
CA CYS A 193 -17.15 1.28 15.14
C CYS A 193 -17.62 -0.13 15.50
N ASP A 194 -17.38 -0.61 16.72
CA ASP A 194 -17.75 -1.95 17.21
C ASP A 194 -17.18 -3.09 16.33
N LEU A 195 -16.03 -2.86 15.71
CA LEU A 195 -15.32 -3.90 14.96
C LEU A 195 -14.49 -4.78 15.90
N PRO A 196 -14.51 -6.11 15.73
CA PRO A 196 -13.87 -7.05 16.66
C PRO A 196 -12.34 -7.07 16.55
N GLN A 197 -11.80 -6.69 15.39
CA GLN A 197 -10.36 -6.78 15.13
C GLN A 197 -9.55 -5.90 16.08
N ARG A 198 -8.50 -6.47 16.63
CA ARG A 198 -7.49 -5.76 17.45
C ARG A 198 -6.12 -6.00 16.85
N CYS A 199 -5.37 -4.91 16.68
CA CYS A 199 -4.04 -4.93 16.12
C CYS A 199 -2.97 -4.81 17.21
N HIS A 200 -1.80 -5.38 16.96
CA HIS A 200 -0.67 -5.39 17.88
C HIS A 200 0.56 -4.77 17.21
N ALA A 201 1.24 -3.86 17.92
CA ALA A 201 2.45 -3.22 17.39
C ALA A 201 3.56 -4.24 17.08
N GLY A 202 3.66 -5.31 17.87
CA GLY A 202 4.62 -6.39 17.68
C GLY A 202 4.41 -7.22 16.41
N SER A 203 3.23 -7.17 15.79
CA SER A 203 2.94 -7.84 14.52
C SER A 203 3.51 -7.10 13.30
N HIS A 204 4.13 -5.94 13.50
CA HIS A 204 4.70 -5.09 12.45
C HIS A 204 6.19 -4.87 12.66
N ILE A 205 6.91 -4.57 11.58
CA ILE A 205 8.33 -4.23 11.58
C ILE A 205 8.59 -3.11 10.57
N ALA A 206 9.50 -2.20 10.94
CA ALA A 206 10.03 -1.21 10.01
C ALA A 206 11.35 -1.69 9.40
N LEU A 207 11.62 -1.28 8.15
CA LEU A 207 12.86 -1.63 7.45
C LEU A 207 14.11 -1.26 8.26
N HIS A 208 14.15 -0.04 8.80
CA HIS A 208 15.31 0.50 9.51
C HIS A 208 15.54 -0.11 10.90
N GLU A 209 14.62 -0.96 11.38
CA GLU A 209 14.88 -1.79 12.58
C GLU A 209 15.80 -2.96 12.28
N SER A 210 15.85 -3.42 11.02
CA SER A 210 16.65 -4.57 10.59
C SER A 210 17.84 -4.17 9.72
N PHE A 211 17.73 -3.10 8.92
CA PHE A 211 18.72 -2.75 7.91
C PHE A 211 19.01 -1.25 7.85
N ALA A 212 20.29 -0.90 7.81
CA ALA A 212 20.76 0.41 7.37
C ALA A 212 20.90 0.38 5.83
N ALA A 213 19.78 0.58 5.11
CA ALA A 213 19.71 0.48 3.65
C ALA A 213 19.19 1.79 3.03
N PRO A 214 20.03 2.84 2.94
CA PRO A 214 19.62 4.14 2.40
C PRO A 214 19.26 4.07 0.90
N ASP A 215 19.79 3.10 0.17
CA ASP A 215 19.56 2.84 -1.25
C ASP A 215 18.38 1.88 -1.54
N PHE A 216 17.64 1.47 -0.50
CA PHE A 216 16.54 0.49 -0.63
C PHE A 216 15.53 0.87 -1.71
N LEU A 217 15.07 2.13 -1.72
CA LEU A 217 14.05 2.59 -2.67
C LEU A 217 14.60 2.74 -4.09
N GLU A 218 15.89 3.06 -4.25
CA GLU A 218 16.56 3.09 -5.55
C GLU A 218 16.65 1.67 -6.14
N ARG A 219 17.12 0.70 -5.36
CA ARG A 219 17.16 -0.71 -5.75
C ARG A 219 15.78 -1.24 -6.10
N LEU A 220 14.76 -0.87 -5.32
CA LEU A 220 13.39 -1.26 -5.58
C LEU A 220 12.86 -0.66 -6.90
N ALA A 221 13.17 0.60 -7.20
CA ALA A 221 12.82 1.25 -8.48
C ALA A 221 13.46 0.54 -9.68
N GLU A 222 14.73 0.11 -9.55
CA GLU A 222 15.42 -0.66 -10.59
C GLU A 222 14.75 -2.01 -10.84
N ARG A 223 14.32 -2.71 -9.79
CA ARG A 223 13.57 -3.97 -9.91
C ARG A 223 12.22 -3.78 -10.59
N TYR A 224 11.49 -2.70 -10.29
CA TYR A 224 10.24 -2.40 -11.00
C TYR A 224 10.45 -2.02 -12.47
N ALA A 225 11.57 -1.41 -12.82
CA ALA A 225 11.92 -1.20 -14.25
C ALA A 225 12.04 -2.53 -15.01
N CYS A 226 12.57 -3.57 -14.37
CA CYS A 226 12.60 -4.92 -14.94
C CYS A 226 11.20 -5.53 -15.08
N VAL A 227 10.28 -5.28 -14.13
CA VAL A 227 8.88 -5.71 -14.24
C VAL A 227 8.22 -5.06 -15.44
N PHE A 228 8.40 -3.77 -15.66
CA PHE A 228 7.83 -3.07 -16.83
C PHE A 228 8.38 -3.55 -18.17
N ALA A 229 9.64 -3.96 -18.22
CA ALA A 229 10.23 -4.53 -19.43
C ALA A 229 9.60 -5.88 -19.84
N GLN A 230 8.82 -6.51 -18.95
CA GLN A 230 8.13 -7.79 -19.18
C GLN A 230 6.61 -7.62 -19.44
N LEU A 231 6.07 -6.39 -19.34
CA LEU A 231 4.67 -6.07 -19.59
C LEU A 231 4.42 -5.77 -21.07
#